data_8e622ca77edf7fcb6fb0114e9b9c06b2
#
_entry.id   8e622ca77edf7fcb6fb0114e9b9c06b2
#
_cell.length_a   1.000
_cell.length_b   1.000
_cell.length_c   1.000
_cell.angle_alpha   90.00
_cell.angle_beta   90.00
_cell.angle_gamma   90.00
#
_symmetry.space_group_name_H-M   'P 1'
#
loop_
_entity.id
_entity.type
_entity.pdbx_description
1 polymer ?
#
loop_
_entity_poly.entity_id
_entity_poly.type
_entity_poly.pdbx_seq_one_letter_code
_entity_poly.pdbx_strand_id
1 'polypeptide(L)'
;MALTYAERYPARVSELVLWGITTGRRSEADWLFRGGVGVMFPEQWYRFADAAGDDDPVAGYRRLLHDPDPAVHRKAAQDWCAWESVTPDWPPATGIAERFRDPVFALGFARLVTHYVHHDLWIEDGSLIRDAGRLAGVPVMLIHGRFDLQAPLASAWDLQLALPDATLDVVSEGGHAASGTEMRDRLIAATDRFAGV
;
A
#
# COMPACT_ATOMS: atom_id res chain seq x y z
N MET A 1 -6.48 -1.15 -6.97
CA MET A 1 -6.98 -2.06 -8.02
C MET A 1 -8.41 -2.53 -7.73
N ALA A 2 -8.74 -3.14 -6.59
CA ALA A 2 -10.10 -3.61 -6.29
C ALA A 2 -11.15 -2.50 -6.37
N LEU A 3 -10.93 -1.35 -5.73
CA LEU A 3 -11.82 -0.18 -5.82
C LEU A 3 -12.04 0.29 -7.27
N THR A 4 -10.95 0.47 -8.02
CA THR A 4 -11.03 0.90 -9.43
C THR A 4 -11.89 -0.05 -10.27
N TYR A 5 -11.74 -1.36 -10.05
CA TYR A 5 -12.55 -2.36 -10.73
C TYR A 5 -14.01 -2.27 -10.29
N ALA A 6 -14.26 -2.21 -8.99
CA ALA A 6 -15.61 -2.19 -8.45
C ALA A 6 -16.39 -0.94 -8.87
N GLU A 7 -15.78 0.25 -8.82
CA GLU A 7 -16.40 1.50 -9.28
C GLU A 7 -16.70 1.50 -10.80
N ARG A 8 -15.86 0.81 -11.56
CA ARG A 8 -16.06 0.71 -13.01
C ARG A 8 -17.12 -0.32 -13.40
N TYR A 9 -17.27 -1.37 -12.59
CA TYR A 9 -18.16 -2.49 -12.88
C TYR A 9 -18.98 -2.91 -11.64
N PRO A 10 -19.75 -1.99 -11.02
CA PRO A 10 -20.44 -2.28 -9.75
C PRO A 10 -21.40 -3.46 -9.85
N ALA A 11 -22.06 -3.65 -11.00
CA ALA A 11 -22.96 -4.79 -11.24
C ALA A 11 -22.25 -6.17 -11.27
N ARG A 12 -20.91 -6.20 -11.24
CA ARG A 12 -20.11 -7.43 -11.18
C ARG A 12 -19.55 -7.72 -9.80
N VAL A 13 -19.88 -6.90 -8.82
CA VAL A 13 -19.36 -7.00 -7.46
C VAL A 13 -20.55 -7.26 -6.53
N SER A 14 -20.53 -8.40 -5.88
CA SER A 14 -21.55 -8.78 -4.89
C SER A 14 -21.27 -8.10 -3.56
N GLU A 15 -20.00 -8.07 -3.13
CA GLU A 15 -19.51 -7.48 -1.88
C GLU A 15 -18.01 -7.15 -1.99
N LEU A 16 -17.53 -6.33 -1.04
CA LEU A 16 -16.11 -5.97 -0.95
C LEU A 16 -15.60 -6.17 0.48
N VAL A 17 -14.47 -6.86 0.61
CA VAL A 17 -13.65 -6.88 1.83
C VAL A 17 -12.29 -6.31 1.47
N LEU A 18 -11.94 -5.16 2.07
CA LEU A 18 -10.72 -4.43 1.76
C LEU A 18 -9.83 -4.27 2.99
N TRP A 19 -8.53 -4.45 2.83
CA TRP A 19 -7.52 -4.13 3.84
C TRP A 19 -6.31 -3.45 3.21
N GLY A 20 -5.44 -2.82 4.04
CA GLY A 20 -4.28 -2.10 3.54
C GLY A 20 -4.70 -1.06 2.49
N ILE A 21 -5.70 -0.25 2.82
CA ILE A 21 -6.46 0.54 1.87
C ILE A 21 -5.65 1.77 1.46
N THR A 22 -5.36 1.85 0.16
CA THR A 22 -4.89 3.06 -0.50
C THR A 22 -5.90 3.48 -1.56
N THR A 23 -6.08 4.79 -1.70
CA THR A 23 -7.03 5.39 -2.65
C THR A 23 -6.33 5.94 -3.89
N GLY A 24 -5.01 5.75 -4.00
CA GLY A 24 -4.21 6.15 -5.15
C GLY A 24 -3.97 7.65 -5.24
N ARG A 25 -4.15 8.40 -4.16
CA ARG A 25 -3.84 9.84 -4.11
C ARG A 25 -2.32 10.06 -4.10
N ARG A 26 -1.89 11.14 -4.71
CA ARG A 26 -0.47 11.56 -4.69
C ARG A 26 0.05 11.72 -3.27
N SER A 27 -0.76 12.24 -2.37
CA SER A 27 -0.39 12.40 -0.95
C SER A 27 -0.05 11.07 -0.26
N GLU A 28 -0.62 9.95 -0.69
CA GLU A 28 -0.28 8.61 -0.16
C GLU A 28 1.09 8.15 -0.69
N ALA A 29 1.39 8.43 -1.96
CA ALA A 29 2.70 8.18 -2.53
C ALA A 29 3.77 9.08 -1.90
N ASP A 30 3.46 10.35 -1.66
CA ASP A 30 4.35 11.31 -0.98
C ASP A 30 4.61 10.89 0.47
N TRP A 31 3.59 10.40 1.15
CA TRP A 31 3.73 9.86 2.50
C TRP A 31 4.76 8.72 2.54
N LEU A 32 4.66 7.76 1.65
CA LEU A 32 5.52 6.58 1.69
C LEU A 32 6.89 6.79 1.03
N PHE A 33 6.94 7.52 -0.08
CA PHE A 33 8.13 7.56 -0.95
C PHE A 33 8.76 8.94 -1.11
N ARG A 34 8.22 10.00 -0.46
CA ARG A 34 8.76 11.38 -0.53
C ARG A 34 8.90 12.03 0.85
N GLY A 35 9.18 11.22 1.87
CA GLY A 35 9.61 11.70 3.20
C GLY A 35 8.53 11.76 4.27
N GLY A 36 7.26 11.57 3.95
CA GLY A 36 6.18 11.64 4.94
C GLY A 36 6.42 10.72 6.14
N VAL A 37 6.36 9.39 5.94
CA VAL A 37 6.64 8.41 7.01
C VAL A 37 8.12 8.36 7.40
N GLY A 38 9.01 8.89 6.57
CA GLY A 38 10.44 8.99 6.84
C GLY A 38 10.78 9.75 8.12
N VAL A 39 9.89 10.65 8.57
CA VAL A 39 10.08 11.36 9.86
C VAL A 39 10.09 10.41 11.06
N MET A 40 9.49 9.24 10.94
CA MET A 40 9.48 8.21 11.98
C MET A 40 10.70 7.27 11.91
N PHE A 41 11.35 7.22 10.75
CA PHE A 41 12.48 6.32 10.45
C PHE A 41 13.60 7.07 9.72
N PRO A 42 14.19 8.12 10.35
CA PRO A 42 15.11 9.02 9.66
C PRO A 42 16.36 8.30 9.11
N GLU A 43 16.90 7.31 9.82
CA GLU A 43 18.10 6.61 9.37
C GLU A 43 17.83 5.76 8.12
N GLN A 44 16.68 5.08 8.07
CA GLN A 44 16.27 4.28 6.91
C GLN A 44 15.88 5.17 5.75
N TRP A 45 15.17 6.26 6.04
CA TRP A 45 14.77 7.24 5.03
C TRP A 45 15.99 7.88 4.34
N TYR A 46 16.95 8.37 5.12
CA TYR A 46 18.16 8.97 4.53
C TYR A 46 18.94 7.99 3.66
N ARG A 47 19.06 6.72 4.06
CA ARG A 47 19.69 5.70 3.20
C ARG A 47 18.93 5.47 1.91
N PHE A 48 17.60 5.41 2.00
CA PHE A 48 16.73 5.22 0.85
C PHE A 48 16.81 6.42 -0.12
N ALA A 49 16.69 7.63 0.38
CA ALA A 49 16.73 8.85 -0.42
C ALA A 49 18.10 9.11 -1.05
N ASP A 50 19.18 8.94 -0.28
CA ASP A 50 20.57 9.11 -0.76
C ASP A 50 20.90 8.09 -1.85
N ALA A 51 20.50 6.83 -1.68
CA ALA A 51 20.73 5.77 -2.67
C ALA A 51 19.99 6.00 -3.99
N ALA A 52 18.88 6.73 -4.00
CA ALA A 52 18.14 7.08 -5.21
C ALA A 52 18.94 8.01 -6.13
N GLY A 53 19.82 8.86 -5.56
CA GLY A 53 20.64 9.81 -6.32
C GLY A 53 19.83 10.80 -7.15
N ASP A 54 18.68 11.23 -6.64
CA ASP A 54 17.73 12.11 -7.32
C ASP A 54 16.87 12.83 -6.26
N ASP A 55 16.40 14.03 -6.57
CA ASP A 55 15.50 14.79 -5.68
C ASP A 55 14.14 14.09 -5.51
N ASP A 56 13.68 13.35 -6.53
CA ASP A 56 12.55 12.43 -6.43
C ASP A 56 13.06 10.97 -6.32
N PRO A 57 12.99 10.33 -5.14
CA PRO A 57 13.46 8.97 -4.97
C PRO A 57 12.81 7.97 -5.94
N VAL A 58 11.53 8.14 -6.27
CA VAL A 58 10.84 7.24 -7.20
C VAL A 58 11.45 7.33 -8.61
N ALA A 59 11.74 8.53 -9.08
CA ALA A 59 12.38 8.74 -10.38
C ALA A 59 13.81 8.19 -10.38
N GLY A 60 14.57 8.43 -9.31
CA GLY A 60 15.93 7.92 -9.13
C GLY A 60 15.97 6.39 -9.16
N TYR A 61 15.16 5.74 -8.35
CA TYR A 61 15.08 4.27 -8.32
C TYR A 61 14.60 3.69 -9.64
N ARG A 62 13.62 4.32 -10.29
CA ARG A 62 13.16 3.86 -11.61
C ARG A 62 14.30 3.84 -12.62
N ARG A 63 15.17 4.84 -12.64
CA ARG A 63 16.37 4.87 -13.48
C ARG A 63 17.35 3.76 -13.12
N LEU A 64 17.71 3.64 -11.84
CA LEU A 64 18.66 2.63 -11.33
C LEU A 64 18.17 1.20 -11.55
N LEU A 65 16.89 0.92 -11.34
CA LEU A 65 16.29 -0.40 -11.52
C LEU A 65 16.28 -0.89 -12.96
N HIS A 66 16.43 0.02 -13.93
CA HIS A 66 16.50 -0.29 -15.37
C HIS A 66 17.90 -0.11 -15.94
N ASP A 67 18.90 0.12 -15.08
CA ASP A 67 20.29 0.17 -15.52
C ASP A 67 20.72 -1.16 -16.15
N PRO A 68 21.46 -1.13 -17.27
CA PRO A 68 21.95 -2.36 -17.93
C PRO A 68 22.94 -3.16 -17.07
N ASP A 69 23.65 -2.50 -16.13
CA ASP A 69 24.55 -3.19 -15.20
C ASP A 69 23.75 -3.94 -14.11
N PRO A 70 23.89 -5.29 -14.06
CA PRO A 70 23.22 -6.09 -13.03
C PRO A 70 23.63 -5.73 -11.60
N ALA A 71 24.81 -5.19 -11.36
CA ALA A 71 25.22 -4.78 -10.02
C ALA A 71 24.43 -3.55 -9.56
N VAL A 72 24.17 -2.60 -10.47
CA VAL A 72 23.41 -1.38 -10.20
C VAL A 72 21.95 -1.72 -9.90
N HIS A 73 21.25 -2.41 -10.81
CA HIS A 73 19.82 -2.65 -10.61
C HIS A 73 19.51 -3.62 -9.45
N ARG A 74 20.42 -4.56 -9.14
CA ARG A 74 20.25 -5.42 -7.96
C ARG A 74 20.42 -4.63 -6.65
N LYS A 75 21.41 -3.74 -6.60
CA LYS A 75 21.62 -2.87 -5.43
C LYS A 75 20.41 -1.97 -5.22
N ALA A 76 19.91 -1.33 -6.27
CA ALA A 76 18.72 -0.51 -6.21
C ALA A 76 17.48 -1.28 -5.72
N ALA A 77 17.30 -2.52 -6.18
CA ALA A 77 16.22 -3.37 -5.71
C ALA A 77 16.35 -3.72 -4.21
N GLN A 78 17.58 -3.98 -3.73
CA GLN A 78 17.83 -4.23 -2.32
C GLN A 78 17.51 -3.00 -1.47
N ASP A 79 17.92 -1.80 -1.89
CA ASP A 79 17.66 -0.55 -1.17
C ASP A 79 16.18 -0.23 -1.13
N TRP A 80 15.46 -0.39 -2.24
CA TRP A 80 14.01 -0.24 -2.30
C TRP A 80 13.30 -1.21 -1.33
N CYS A 81 13.65 -2.49 -1.41
CA CYS A 81 13.04 -3.52 -0.56
C CYS A 81 13.42 -3.38 0.93
N ALA A 82 14.59 -2.82 1.23
CA ALA A 82 14.95 -2.49 2.61
C ALA A 82 14.01 -1.42 3.18
N TRP A 83 13.68 -0.38 2.41
CA TRP A 83 12.69 0.63 2.79
C TRP A 83 11.29 0.03 2.96
N GLU A 84 10.84 -0.75 2.00
CA GLU A 84 9.54 -1.43 2.03
C GLU A 84 9.39 -2.42 3.20
N SER A 85 10.50 -2.85 3.80
CA SER A 85 10.49 -3.74 4.96
C SER A 85 10.32 -3.01 6.31
N VAL A 86 10.46 -1.68 6.33
CA VAL A 86 10.40 -0.90 7.58
C VAL A 86 8.97 -0.66 8.04
N THR A 87 8.04 -0.48 7.10
CA THR A 87 6.74 0.14 7.35
C THR A 87 5.52 -0.79 7.39
N PRO A 88 5.58 -2.11 7.04
CA PRO A 88 4.38 -2.92 6.93
C PRO A 88 3.84 -3.44 8.27
N ASP A 89 4.70 -3.62 9.27
CA ASP A 89 4.34 -4.24 10.54
C ASP A 89 4.42 -3.23 11.71
N TRP A 90 3.59 -3.46 12.73
CA TRP A 90 3.68 -2.75 13.98
C TRP A 90 3.76 -3.75 15.16
N PRO A 91 4.75 -3.64 16.05
CA PRO A 91 5.92 -2.74 15.93
C PRO A 91 6.77 -3.05 14.70
N PRO A 92 7.53 -2.06 14.17
CA PRO A 92 8.32 -2.25 12.97
C PRO A 92 9.28 -3.44 13.07
N ALA A 93 9.30 -4.25 12.02
CA ALA A 93 10.19 -5.40 11.96
C ALA A 93 11.66 -4.96 11.82
N THR A 94 12.58 -5.77 12.35
CA THR A 94 14.02 -5.58 12.16
C THR A 94 14.50 -6.38 10.95
N GLY A 95 15.19 -5.71 10.02
CA GLY A 95 15.78 -6.35 8.85
C GLY A 95 14.85 -6.43 7.64
N ILE A 96 15.32 -7.13 6.61
CA ILE A 96 14.63 -7.26 5.33
C ILE A 96 13.60 -8.38 5.41
N ALA A 97 12.38 -8.12 4.95
CA ALA A 97 11.32 -9.13 4.89
C ALA A 97 11.75 -10.35 4.06
N GLU A 98 11.39 -11.56 4.50
CA GLU A 98 11.83 -12.83 3.93
C GLU A 98 11.63 -12.92 2.41
N ARG A 99 10.47 -12.46 1.92
CA ARG A 99 10.14 -12.43 0.49
C ARG A 99 11.16 -11.66 -0.37
N PHE A 100 11.85 -10.67 0.21
CA PHE A 100 12.82 -9.82 -0.48
C PHE A 100 14.24 -10.38 -0.48
N ARG A 101 14.47 -11.54 0.15
CA ARG A 101 15.75 -12.25 0.09
C ARG A 101 15.98 -12.92 -1.27
N ASP A 102 14.92 -13.22 -1.99
CA ASP A 102 15.02 -13.64 -3.39
C ASP A 102 15.29 -12.44 -4.29
N PRO A 103 16.46 -12.35 -4.95
CA PRO A 103 16.82 -11.19 -5.75
C PRO A 103 15.95 -11.03 -7.01
N VAL A 104 15.38 -12.12 -7.53
CA VAL A 104 14.47 -12.06 -8.69
C VAL A 104 13.15 -11.44 -8.29
N PHE A 105 12.60 -11.89 -7.18
CA PHE A 105 11.39 -11.32 -6.61
C PHE A 105 11.59 -9.84 -6.23
N ALA A 106 12.66 -9.50 -5.52
CA ALA A 106 12.97 -8.15 -5.10
C ALA A 106 13.06 -7.18 -6.28
N LEU A 107 13.78 -7.57 -7.36
CA LEU A 107 13.90 -6.75 -8.57
C LEU A 107 12.55 -6.59 -9.28
N GLY A 108 11.78 -7.66 -9.44
CA GLY A 108 10.46 -7.61 -10.05
C GLY A 108 9.50 -6.71 -9.27
N PHE A 109 9.47 -6.86 -7.95
CA PHE A 109 8.67 -6.05 -7.04
C PHE A 109 9.02 -4.57 -7.12
N ALA A 110 10.31 -4.22 -6.96
CA ALA A 110 10.75 -2.83 -6.99
C ALA A 110 10.45 -2.15 -8.35
N ARG A 111 10.68 -2.86 -9.47
CA ARG A 111 10.31 -2.37 -10.81
C ARG A 111 8.82 -2.14 -10.95
N LEU A 112 8.00 -3.04 -10.45
CA LEU A 112 6.55 -2.94 -10.54
C LEU A 112 6.03 -1.75 -9.73
N VAL A 113 6.43 -1.63 -8.46
CA VAL A 113 5.97 -0.55 -7.59
C VAL A 113 6.42 0.82 -8.10
N THR A 114 7.71 0.98 -8.44
CA THR A 114 8.22 2.25 -8.99
C THR A 114 7.53 2.63 -10.30
N HIS A 115 7.20 1.65 -11.14
CA HIS A 115 6.47 1.88 -12.38
C HIS A 115 5.06 2.42 -12.11
N TYR A 116 4.32 1.78 -11.22
CA TYR A 116 2.96 2.25 -10.86
C TYR A 116 2.98 3.62 -10.19
N VAL A 117 3.86 3.83 -9.21
CA VAL A 117 3.93 5.12 -8.48
C VAL A 117 4.37 6.26 -9.41
N HIS A 118 5.34 6.02 -10.30
CA HIS A 118 5.81 7.01 -11.27
C HIS A 118 4.71 7.49 -12.22
N HIS A 119 3.74 6.65 -12.52
CA HIS A 119 2.62 6.97 -13.40
C HIS A 119 1.33 7.31 -12.64
N ASP A 120 1.42 7.72 -11.36
CA ASP A 120 0.26 8.04 -10.51
C ASP A 120 -0.81 6.92 -10.57
N LEU A 121 -0.37 5.64 -10.63
CA LEU A 121 -1.22 4.45 -10.75
C LEU A 121 -2.18 4.47 -11.97
N TRP A 122 -2.00 5.39 -12.92
CA TRP A 122 -2.95 5.74 -13.99
C TRP A 122 -4.35 6.06 -13.47
N ILE A 123 -4.43 6.64 -12.27
CA ILE A 123 -5.66 7.05 -11.62
C ILE A 123 -5.63 8.57 -11.46
N GLU A 124 -6.71 9.25 -11.80
CA GLU A 124 -6.86 10.66 -11.51
C GLU A 124 -6.86 10.89 -9.99
N ASP A 125 -6.09 11.85 -9.53
CA ASP A 125 -5.94 12.14 -8.10
C ASP A 125 -7.29 12.37 -7.41
N GLY A 126 -7.55 11.65 -6.32
CA GLY A 126 -8.79 11.73 -5.56
C GLY A 126 -10.02 11.09 -6.23
N SER A 127 -9.90 10.51 -7.44
CA SER A 127 -11.06 9.96 -8.16
C SER A 127 -11.75 8.82 -7.41
N LEU A 128 -11.01 7.93 -6.74
CA LEU A 128 -11.62 6.80 -6.03
C LEU A 128 -12.47 7.23 -4.82
N ILE A 129 -12.15 8.34 -4.18
CA ILE A 129 -13.01 8.91 -3.13
C ILE A 129 -14.20 9.65 -3.75
N ARG A 130 -13.95 10.46 -4.78
CA ARG A 130 -15.01 11.22 -5.48
C ARG A 130 -16.08 10.29 -6.08
N ASP A 131 -15.66 9.19 -6.67
CA ASP A 131 -16.52 8.28 -7.41
C ASP A 131 -17.03 7.10 -6.56
N ALA A 132 -16.68 7.03 -5.28
CA ALA A 132 -17.06 5.96 -4.36
C ALA A 132 -18.58 5.71 -4.32
N GLY A 133 -19.39 6.75 -4.49
CA GLY A 133 -20.86 6.64 -4.56
C GLY A 133 -21.38 5.68 -5.64
N ARG A 134 -20.56 5.28 -6.62
CA ARG A 134 -20.91 4.23 -7.60
C ARG A 134 -21.07 2.85 -6.97
N LEU A 135 -20.55 2.67 -5.75
CA LEU A 135 -20.67 1.44 -4.96
C LEU A 135 -21.90 1.45 -4.04
N ALA A 136 -22.80 2.44 -4.18
CA ALA A 136 -24.04 2.47 -3.39
C ALA A 136 -24.82 1.16 -3.58
N GLY A 137 -25.18 0.52 -2.47
CA GLY A 137 -25.86 -0.78 -2.47
C GLY A 137 -24.94 -2.01 -2.58
N VAL A 138 -23.63 -1.85 -2.78
CA VAL A 138 -22.66 -2.94 -2.64
C VAL A 138 -22.23 -3.01 -1.16
N PRO A 139 -22.37 -4.14 -0.47
CA PRO A 139 -21.88 -4.29 0.88
C PRO A 139 -20.35 -4.18 0.93
N VAL A 140 -19.82 -3.29 1.78
CA VAL A 140 -18.38 -3.03 1.88
C VAL A 140 -17.92 -3.15 3.32
N MET A 141 -16.90 -3.97 3.56
CA MET A 141 -16.17 -4.03 4.82
C MET A 141 -14.73 -3.58 4.62
N LEU A 142 -14.34 -2.58 5.38
CA LEU A 142 -13.00 -2.02 5.42
C LEU A 142 -12.32 -2.50 6.70
N ILE A 143 -11.21 -3.23 6.61
CA ILE A 143 -10.45 -3.71 7.75
C ILE A 143 -9.07 -3.09 7.67
N HIS A 144 -8.70 -2.30 8.67
CA HIS A 144 -7.50 -1.48 8.57
C HIS A 144 -6.73 -1.42 9.88
N GLY A 145 -5.41 -1.56 9.81
CA GLY A 145 -4.54 -1.41 10.98
C GLY A 145 -4.42 0.06 11.40
N ARG A 146 -4.53 0.33 12.71
CA ARG A 146 -4.33 1.69 13.23
C ARG A 146 -2.94 2.24 12.94
N PHE A 147 -1.95 1.35 12.95
CA PHE A 147 -0.54 1.66 12.71
C PHE A 147 -0.08 1.20 11.33
N ASP A 148 -0.99 1.19 10.35
CA ASP A 148 -0.62 0.98 8.96
C ASP A 148 0.16 2.21 8.47
N LEU A 149 1.49 2.05 8.39
CA LEU A 149 2.39 3.12 7.98
C LEU A 149 2.62 3.17 6.47
N GLN A 150 2.21 2.14 5.73
CA GLN A 150 2.25 2.14 4.27
C GLN A 150 1.02 2.81 3.67
N ALA A 151 -0.15 2.51 4.22
CA ALA A 151 -1.42 3.12 3.84
C ALA A 151 -2.07 3.72 5.09
N PRO A 152 -1.88 5.01 5.38
CA PRO A 152 -2.38 5.62 6.60
C PRO A 152 -3.88 5.42 6.80
N LEU A 153 -4.31 5.17 8.05
CA LEU A 153 -5.72 4.97 8.41
C LEU A 153 -6.65 6.07 7.87
N ALA A 154 -6.12 7.28 7.67
CA ALA A 154 -6.88 8.38 7.08
C ALA A 154 -7.46 8.03 5.70
N SER A 155 -6.77 7.22 4.89
CA SER A 155 -7.29 6.78 3.58
C SER A 155 -8.51 5.89 3.70
N ALA A 156 -8.51 4.95 4.66
CA ALA A 156 -9.66 4.10 4.95
C ALA A 156 -10.82 4.90 5.56
N TRP A 157 -10.50 5.89 6.41
CA TRP A 157 -11.48 6.78 7.01
C TRP A 157 -12.19 7.64 5.98
N ASP A 158 -11.43 8.28 5.07
CA ASP A 158 -11.99 9.08 3.98
C ASP A 158 -12.88 8.24 3.07
N LEU A 159 -12.48 7.00 2.79
CA LEU A 159 -13.28 6.07 2.00
C LEU A 159 -14.60 5.72 2.71
N GLN A 160 -14.56 5.48 4.02
CA GLN A 160 -15.80 5.25 4.78
C GLN A 160 -16.72 6.46 4.77
N LEU A 161 -16.20 7.67 4.91
CA LEU A 161 -17.02 8.88 4.82
C LEU A 161 -17.69 9.03 3.45
N ALA A 162 -17.03 8.59 2.38
CA ALA A 162 -17.58 8.56 1.03
C ALA A 162 -18.55 7.40 0.78
N LEU A 163 -18.52 6.37 1.63
CA LEU A 163 -19.37 5.18 1.60
C LEU A 163 -20.04 4.98 2.96
N PRO A 164 -21.09 5.73 3.29
CA PRO A 164 -21.68 5.71 4.64
C PRO A 164 -22.24 4.36 5.07
N ASP A 165 -22.60 3.49 4.12
CA ASP A 165 -23.06 2.13 4.39
C ASP A 165 -21.92 1.13 4.58
N ALA A 166 -20.65 1.53 4.33
CA ALA A 166 -19.49 0.68 4.59
C ALA A 166 -19.22 0.56 6.09
N THR A 167 -18.77 -0.60 6.52
CA THR A 167 -18.28 -0.82 7.89
C THR A 167 -16.76 -0.67 7.90
N LEU A 168 -16.22 0.20 8.75
CA LEU A 168 -14.77 0.28 9.03
C LEU A 168 -14.47 -0.38 10.36
N ASP A 169 -13.69 -1.46 10.33
CA ASP A 169 -13.15 -2.17 11.49
C ASP A 169 -11.66 -1.83 11.63
N VAL A 170 -11.32 -1.10 12.69
CA VAL A 170 -9.94 -0.67 12.96
C VAL A 170 -9.28 -1.64 13.92
N VAL A 171 -8.25 -2.34 13.43
CA VAL A 171 -7.42 -3.23 14.25
C VAL A 171 -6.45 -2.36 15.07
N SER A 172 -6.68 -2.30 16.38
CA SER A 172 -6.02 -1.33 17.29
C SER A 172 -4.50 -1.44 17.32
N GLU A 173 -3.95 -2.66 17.24
CA GLU A 173 -2.50 -2.94 17.25
C GLU A 173 -2.02 -3.42 15.86
N GLY A 174 -2.83 -3.25 14.81
CA GLY A 174 -2.52 -3.71 13.46
C GLY A 174 -1.67 -2.74 12.66
N GLY A 175 -0.76 -3.28 11.84
CA GLY A 175 -0.06 -2.59 10.75
C GLY A 175 -0.72 -2.86 9.38
N HIS A 176 0.08 -2.78 8.32
CA HIS A 176 -0.35 -3.03 6.93
C HIS A 176 -0.54 -4.52 6.63
N ALA A 177 0.31 -5.37 7.21
CA ALA A 177 0.35 -6.78 6.86
C ALA A 177 -0.87 -7.55 7.42
N ALA A 178 -1.40 -8.46 6.60
CA ALA A 178 -2.47 -9.38 7.01
C ALA A 178 -1.96 -10.58 7.84
N SER A 179 -0.66 -10.62 8.15
CA SER A 179 0.00 -11.73 8.87
C SER A 179 -0.28 -11.74 10.37
N GLY A 180 -0.63 -10.59 10.95
CA GLY A 180 -1.00 -10.48 12.37
C GLY A 180 -2.28 -11.28 12.68
N THR A 181 -2.31 -11.97 13.84
CA THR A 181 -3.43 -12.85 14.21
C THR A 181 -4.75 -12.10 14.19
N GLU A 182 -4.82 -10.93 14.83
CA GLU A 182 -6.06 -10.15 14.90
C GLU A 182 -6.52 -9.66 13.53
N MET A 183 -5.61 -9.14 12.70
CA MET A 183 -5.93 -8.70 11.33
C MET A 183 -6.48 -9.87 10.50
N ARG A 184 -5.81 -11.02 10.54
CA ARG A 184 -6.25 -12.22 9.83
C ARG A 184 -7.62 -12.69 10.30
N ASP A 185 -7.87 -12.74 11.61
CA ASP A 185 -9.12 -13.23 12.16
C ASP A 185 -10.29 -12.30 11.78
N ARG A 186 -10.05 -10.96 11.74
CA ARG A 186 -11.04 -9.98 11.24
C ARG A 186 -11.32 -10.15 9.75
N LEU A 187 -10.30 -10.41 8.94
CA LEU A 187 -10.46 -10.66 7.51
C LEU A 187 -11.27 -11.94 7.25
N ILE A 188 -10.99 -13.02 8.00
CA ILE A 188 -11.74 -14.27 7.90
C ILE A 188 -13.20 -14.02 8.31
N ALA A 189 -13.45 -13.40 9.46
CA ALA A 189 -14.79 -13.09 9.90
C ALA A 189 -15.59 -12.23 8.91
N ALA A 190 -14.92 -11.29 8.22
CA ALA A 190 -15.55 -10.48 7.19
C ALA A 190 -15.94 -11.29 5.95
N THR A 191 -15.09 -12.21 5.52
CA THR A 191 -15.39 -13.09 4.38
C THR A 191 -16.48 -14.11 4.73
N ASP A 192 -16.45 -14.69 5.93
CA ASP A 192 -17.46 -15.65 6.42
C ASP A 192 -18.85 -15.00 6.53
N ARG A 193 -18.91 -13.74 6.96
CA ARG A 193 -20.15 -12.97 7.00
C ARG A 193 -20.84 -12.91 5.62
N PHE A 194 -20.08 -12.75 4.55
CA PHE A 194 -20.62 -12.70 3.18
C PHE A 194 -20.85 -14.11 2.60
N ALA A 195 -20.13 -15.12 3.08
CA ALA A 195 -20.38 -16.51 2.72
C ALA A 195 -21.65 -17.10 3.36
N GLY A 196 -22.26 -16.41 4.33
CA GLY A 196 -23.44 -16.88 5.04
C GLY A 196 -23.15 -17.97 6.06
N VAL A 197 -21.92 -18.03 6.59
CA VAL A 197 -21.46 -18.96 7.62
C VAL A 197 -21.09 -18.24 8.91
#